data_9032ba5150e7ef3f4fa09fca4c929c66
#
_entry.id   9032ba5150e7ef3f4fa09fca4c929c66
#
_cell.length_a   1.000
_cell.length_b   1.000
_cell.length_c   1.000
_cell.angle_alpha   90.00
_cell.angle_beta   90.00
_cell.angle_gamma   90.00
#
_symmetry.space_group_name_H-M   'P 1'
#
loop_
_entity.id
_entity.type
_entity.pdbx_description
1 polymer ?
#
loop_
_entity_poly.entity_id
_entity_poly.type
_entity_poly.pdbx_seq_one_letter_code
_entity_poly.pdbx_strand_id
1 'polypeptide(L)'
;MKSGKKLEKKSKKTLKKKKLSSNITTIILILIFLVGLSVMLYPTVSNYVNQRHQSKAIAAYDEKVSEMKPEDYTKYFEAAEKYNKKLAKNPSAFYNPDEIKGYEKILDISGTGIMGYITIKKLGVELPIYHGTDEGYRLRPDI
;
A
#
# COMPACT_ATOMS: atom_id res chain seq x y z
N MET A 1 8.26 -43.81 58.54
CA MET A 1 7.22 -43.14 57.78
C MET A 1 7.63 -41.80 57.08
N LYS A 2 8.90 -41.39 56.98
CA LYS A 2 9.34 -40.14 56.32
C LYS A 2 9.74 -40.29 54.85
N SER A 3 10.01 -41.50 54.36
CA SER A 3 10.53 -41.73 52.98
C SER A 3 9.45 -41.63 51.92
N GLY A 4 8.21 -42.06 52.12
CA GLY A 4 7.13 -42.06 51.15
C GLY A 4 6.67 -40.65 50.74
N LYS A 5 6.59 -39.70 51.72
CA LYS A 5 6.19 -38.31 51.44
C LYS A 5 7.22 -37.53 50.56
N LYS A 6 8.51 -37.90 50.58
CA LYS A 6 9.57 -37.27 49.81
C LYS A 6 9.53 -37.70 48.35
N LEU A 7 9.17 -38.96 48.08
CA LEU A 7 9.00 -39.50 46.72
C LEU A 7 7.76 -38.96 46.03
N GLU A 8 6.65 -38.84 46.75
CA GLU A 8 5.41 -38.27 46.22
C GLU A 8 5.53 -36.78 45.87
N LYS A 9 6.24 -36.03 46.71
CA LYS A 9 6.52 -34.58 46.43
C LYS A 9 7.44 -34.39 45.24
N LYS A 10 8.40 -35.31 45.00
CA LYS A 10 9.32 -35.30 43.86
C LYS A 10 8.58 -35.61 42.55
N SER A 11 7.66 -36.62 42.56
CA SER A 11 6.81 -36.99 41.45
C SER A 11 5.85 -35.86 41.03
N LYS A 12 5.16 -35.22 41.99
CA LYS A 12 4.26 -34.12 41.74
C LYS A 12 5.01 -32.88 41.16
N LYS A 13 6.26 -32.63 41.59
CA LYS A 13 7.10 -31.56 41.12
C LYS A 13 7.61 -31.78 39.67
N THR A 14 7.92 -33.00 39.31
CA THR A 14 8.33 -33.41 37.96
C THR A 14 7.14 -33.35 36.97
N LEU A 15 5.95 -33.80 37.36
CA LEU A 15 4.75 -33.76 36.56
C LEU A 15 4.32 -32.27 36.29
N LYS A 16 4.40 -31.41 37.33
CA LYS A 16 4.08 -29.99 37.20
C LYS A 16 5.08 -29.26 36.29
N LYS A 17 6.36 -29.60 36.36
CA LYS A 17 7.42 -29.05 35.50
C LYS A 17 7.27 -29.53 34.06
N LYS A 18 6.86 -30.75 33.80
CA LYS A 18 6.59 -31.32 32.47
C LYS A 18 5.37 -30.66 31.81
N LYS A 19 4.30 -30.41 32.59
CA LYS A 19 3.08 -29.76 32.12
C LYS A 19 3.34 -28.25 31.77
N LEU A 20 4.15 -27.57 32.57
CA LEU A 20 4.54 -26.17 32.31
C LEU A 20 5.41 -26.05 31.07
N SER A 21 6.35 -26.99 30.86
CA SER A 21 7.19 -27.06 29.65
C SER A 21 6.36 -27.34 28.39
N SER A 22 5.35 -28.20 28.47
CA SER A 22 4.45 -28.49 27.35
C SER A 22 3.64 -27.27 26.93
N ASN A 23 3.13 -26.50 27.89
CA ASN A 23 2.36 -25.29 27.59
C ASN A 23 3.24 -24.21 26.94
N ILE A 24 4.49 -24.04 27.37
CA ILE A 24 5.43 -23.10 26.78
C ILE A 24 5.76 -23.49 25.34
N THR A 25 6.01 -24.76 25.09
CA THR A 25 6.27 -25.30 23.75
C THR A 25 5.06 -25.04 22.82
N THR A 26 3.86 -25.30 23.31
CA THR A 26 2.62 -25.01 22.54
C THR A 26 2.46 -23.54 22.22
N ILE A 27 2.75 -22.66 23.18
CA ILE A 27 2.69 -21.20 22.95
C ILE A 27 3.70 -20.80 21.90
N ILE A 28 4.94 -21.31 21.96
CA ILE A 28 5.97 -21.00 20.95
C ILE A 28 5.54 -21.47 19.56
N LEU A 29 4.98 -22.69 19.45
CA LEU A 29 4.47 -23.19 18.17
C LEU A 29 3.33 -22.34 17.61
N ILE A 30 2.41 -21.88 18.47
CA ILE A 30 1.33 -20.97 18.07
C ILE A 30 1.91 -19.64 17.58
N LEU A 31 2.91 -19.09 18.26
CA LEU A 31 3.55 -17.83 17.83
C LEU A 31 4.23 -17.98 16.48
N ILE A 32 4.98 -19.07 16.26
CA ILE A 32 5.62 -19.36 14.97
C ILE A 32 4.57 -19.52 13.88
N PHE A 33 3.48 -20.22 14.17
CA PHE A 33 2.36 -20.39 13.23
C PHE A 33 1.71 -19.04 12.87
N LEU A 34 1.45 -18.18 13.86
CA LEU A 34 0.86 -16.86 13.61
C LEU A 34 1.78 -15.97 12.77
N VAL A 35 3.09 -15.99 13.02
CA VAL A 35 4.06 -15.27 12.20
C VAL A 35 4.05 -15.78 10.76
N GLY A 36 4.10 -17.10 10.56
CA GLY A 36 4.03 -17.69 9.22
C GLY A 36 2.73 -17.36 8.49
N LEU A 37 1.61 -17.43 9.19
CA LEU A 37 0.31 -17.06 8.66
C LEU A 37 0.24 -15.56 8.27
N SER A 38 0.81 -14.68 9.09
CA SER A 38 0.88 -13.24 8.80
C SER A 38 1.67 -12.95 7.53
N VAL A 39 2.81 -13.62 7.34
CA VAL A 39 3.63 -13.48 6.13
C VAL A 39 2.87 -13.98 4.91
N MET A 40 2.14 -15.08 5.02
CA MET A 40 1.34 -15.63 3.92
C MET A 40 0.15 -14.75 3.54
N LEU A 41 -0.50 -14.12 4.53
CA LEU A 41 -1.66 -13.25 4.31
C LEU A 41 -1.26 -11.83 3.85
N TYR A 42 -0.02 -11.40 4.14
CA TYR A 42 0.45 -10.05 3.83
C TYR A 42 0.19 -9.62 2.37
N PRO A 43 0.56 -10.41 1.32
CA PRO A 43 0.33 -9.99 -0.06
C PRO A 43 -1.17 -9.83 -0.38
N THR A 44 -2.02 -10.68 0.15
CA THR A 44 -3.48 -10.61 -0.08
C THR A 44 -4.08 -9.35 0.55
N VAL A 45 -3.71 -9.06 1.80
CA VAL A 45 -4.18 -7.86 2.51
C VAL A 45 -3.64 -6.61 1.84
N SER A 46 -2.35 -6.57 1.50
CA SER A 46 -1.73 -5.44 0.81
C SER A 46 -2.40 -5.17 -0.54
N ASN A 47 -2.64 -6.19 -1.35
CA ASN A 47 -3.32 -6.04 -2.64
C ASN A 47 -4.75 -5.52 -2.47
N TYR A 48 -5.49 -6.02 -1.48
CA TYR A 48 -6.85 -5.53 -1.21
C TYR A 48 -6.88 -4.06 -0.82
N VAL A 49 -5.97 -3.63 0.07
CA VAL A 49 -5.85 -2.23 0.48
C VAL A 49 -5.48 -1.35 -0.71
N ASN A 50 -4.47 -1.75 -1.50
CA ASN A 50 -4.03 -1.00 -2.68
C ASN A 50 -5.15 -0.86 -3.72
N GLN A 51 -5.90 -1.91 -4.02
CA GLN A 51 -7.04 -1.83 -4.94
C GLN A 51 -8.10 -0.86 -4.44
N ARG A 52 -8.37 -0.85 -3.15
CA ARG A 52 -9.35 0.07 -2.57
C ARG A 52 -8.91 1.53 -2.67
N HIS A 53 -7.63 1.82 -2.46
CA HIS A 53 -7.08 3.17 -2.66
C HIS A 53 -7.15 3.60 -4.12
N GLN A 54 -6.77 2.74 -5.05
CA GLN A 54 -6.86 3.01 -6.49
C GLN A 54 -8.29 3.32 -6.92
N SER A 55 -9.26 2.53 -6.48
CA SER A 55 -10.68 2.74 -6.80
C SER A 55 -11.21 4.07 -6.25
N LYS A 56 -10.78 4.48 -5.07
CA LYS A 56 -11.15 5.79 -4.51
C LYS A 56 -10.54 6.95 -5.30
N ALA A 57 -9.27 6.84 -5.69
CA ALA A 57 -8.59 7.86 -6.47
C ALA A 57 -9.26 8.03 -7.85
N ILE A 58 -9.65 6.93 -8.50
CA ILE A 58 -10.39 6.95 -9.77
C ILE A 58 -11.76 7.60 -9.57
N ALA A 59 -12.51 7.24 -8.52
CA ALA A 59 -13.82 7.81 -8.25
C ALA A 59 -13.74 9.33 -8.00
N ALA A 60 -12.74 9.79 -7.24
CA ALA A 60 -12.51 11.22 -7.02
C ALA A 60 -12.13 11.96 -8.31
N TYR A 61 -11.36 11.32 -9.19
CA TYR A 61 -11.03 11.85 -10.50
C TYR A 61 -12.29 12.01 -11.37
N ASP A 62 -13.13 10.99 -11.47
CA ASP A 62 -14.38 10.99 -12.25
C ASP A 62 -15.35 12.06 -11.74
N GLU A 63 -15.51 12.19 -10.43
CA GLU A 63 -16.30 13.23 -9.79
C GLU A 63 -15.84 14.62 -10.27
N LYS A 64 -14.55 14.90 -10.16
CA LYS A 64 -13.98 16.18 -10.57
C LYS A 64 -14.09 16.44 -12.07
N VAL A 65 -13.81 15.45 -12.90
CA VAL A 65 -13.95 15.55 -14.35
C VAL A 65 -15.41 15.81 -14.75
N SER A 66 -16.38 15.17 -14.08
CA SER A 66 -17.80 15.36 -14.37
C SER A 66 -18.29 16.80 -14.06
N GLU A 67 -17.64 17.49 -13.13
CA GLU A 67 -17.94 18.89 -12.77
C GLU A 67 -17.27 19.91 -13.70
N MET A 68 -16.28 19.48 -14.51
CA MET A 68 -15.47 20.38 -15.35
C MET A 68 -16.24 20.88 -16.58
N LYS A 69 -16.01 22.16 -16.91
CA LYS A 69 -16.45 22.75 -18.15
C LYS A 69 -15.35 22.67 -19.22
N PRO A 70 -15.71 22.79 -20.51
CA PRO A 70 -14.71 22.76 -21.59
C PRO A 70 -13.54 23.72 -21.40
N GLU A 71 -13.78 24.91 -20.81
CA GLU A 71 -12.75 25.92 -20.55
C GLU A 71 -11.73 25.48 -19.51
N ASP A 72 -12.13 24.60 -18.58
CA ASP A 72 -11.23 24.11 -17.53
C ASP A 72 -10.20 23.15 -18.09
N TYR A 73 -10.57 22.32 -19.07
CA TYR A 73 -9.63 21.42 -19.75
C TYR A 73 -8.49 22.19 -20.43
N THR A 74 -8.80 23.34 -21.05
CA THR A 74 -7.81 24.17 -21.74
C THR A 74 -6.66 24.56 -20.81
N LYS A 75 -6.95 24.94 -19.57
CA LYS A 75 -5.92 25.33 -18.58
C LYS A 75 -4.96 24.17 -18.26
N TYR A 76 -5.50 22.95 -18.12
CA TYR A 76 -4.68 21.78 -17.82
C TYR A 76 -3.78 21.40 -19.01
N PHE A 77 -4.32 21.45 -20.23
CA PHE A 77 -3.54 21.16 -21.43
C PHE A 77 -2.48 22.23 -21.71
N GLU A 78 -2.79 23.51 -21.54
CA GLU A 78 -1.82 24.60 -21.67
C GLU A 78 -0.66 24.46 -20.66
N ALA A 79 -0.97 24.09 -19.43
CA ALA A 79 0.04 23.82 -18.41
C ALA A 79 0.95 22.66 -18.79
N ALA A 80 0.38 21.58 -19.31
CA ALA A 80 1.12 20.40 -19.80
C ALA A 80 2.00 20.75 -21.01
N GLU A 81 1.48 21.49 -21.98
CA GLU A 81 2.26 21.96 -23.13
C GLU A 81 3.42 22.87 -22.72
N LYS A 82 3.18 23.78 -21.79
CA LYS A 82 4.22 24.67 -21.27
C LYS A 82 5.34 23.86 -20.58
N TYR A 83 4.96 22.84 -19.83
CA TYR A 83 5.91 21.93 -19.21
C TYR A 83 6.73 21.17 -20.28
N ASN A 84 6.05 20.57 -21.25
CA ASN A 84 6.69 19.81 -22.33
C ASN A 84 7.65 20.67 -23.17
N LYS A 85 7.30 21.95 -23.43
CA LYS A 85 8.19 22.91 -24.10
C LYS A 85 9.47 23.19 -23.29
N LYS A 86 9.38 23.21 -21.96
CA LYS A 86 10.56 23.35 -21.09
C LYS A 86 11.40 22.07 -21.10
N LEU A 87 10.75 20.91 -21.00
CA LEU A 87 11.41 19.60 -21.03
C LEU A 87 12.16 19.37 -22.32
N ALA A 88 11.58 19.73 -23.47
CA ALA A 88 12.23 19.64 -24.78
C ALA A 88 13.49 20.53 -24.91
N LYS A 89 13.56 21.61 -24.15
CA LYS A 89 14.74 22.51 -24.11
C LYS A 89 15.80 22.04 -23.11
N ASN A 90 15.46 21.17 -22.20
CA ASN A 90 16.35 20.64 -21.17
C ASN A 90 16.25 19.10 -21.11
N PRO A 91 16.91 18.36 -22.04
CA PRO A 91 16.85 16.91 -22.10
C PRO A 91 17.36 16.23 -20.84
N SER A 92 18.24 16.86 -20.03
CA SER A 92 18.74 16.30 -18.76
C SER A 92 17.62 16.12 -17.74
N ALA A 93 16.56 16.91 -17.80
CA ALA A 93 15.42 16.83 -16.92
C ALA A 93 14.58 15.54 -17.08
N PHE A 94 14.77 14.77 -18.16
CA PHE A 94 14.21 13.42 -18.27
C PHE A 94 14.80 12.46 -17.24
N TYR A 95 16.06 12.68 -16.86
CA TYR A 95 16.77 11.85 -15.88
C TYR A 95 16.74 12.47 -14.47
N ASN A 96 16.53 13.78 -14.40
CA ASN A 96 16.45 14.56 -13.15
C ASN A 96 15.17 15.40 -13.13
N PRO A 97 14.02 14.82 -12.77
CA PRO A 97 12.72 15.50 -12.80
C PRO A 97 12.67 16.80 -11.98
N ASP A 98 13.50 16.90 -10.94
CA ASP A 98 13.58 18.06 -10.04
C ASP A 98 14.11 19.33 -10.72
N GLU A 99 14.76 19.22 -11.89
CA GLU A 99 15.26 20.36 -12.66
C GLU A 99 14.11 21.23 -13.21
N ILE A 100 12.94 20.63 -13.46
CA ILE A 100 11.74 21.35 -13.90
C ILE A 100 10.63 21.15 -12.88
N LYS A 101 10.49 22.13 -12.00
CA LYS A 101 9.47 22.09 -10.93
C LYS A 101 8.06 22.09 -11.49
N GLY A 102 7.17 21.42 -10.79
CA GLY A 102 5.72 21.45 -11.02
C GLY A 102 5.16 20.29 -11.83
N TYR A 103 5.97 19.27 -12.13
CA TYR A 103 5.51 18.05 -12.79
C TYR A 103 4.34 17.39 -12.05
N GLU A 104 4.41 17.31 -10.74
CA GLU A 104 3.39 16.68 -9.88
C GLU A 104 2.01 17.36 -9.93
N LYS A 105 1.95 18.57 -10.43
CA LYS A 105 0.69 19.34 -10.57
C LYS A 105 0.10 19.28 -11.96
N ILE A 106 0.84 18.71 -12.92
CA ILE A 106 0.39 18.59 -14.29
C ILE A 106 -0.69 17.52 -14.38
N LEU A 107 -1.88 17.91 -14.89
CA LEU A 107 -3.04 17.00 -15.00
C LEU A 107 -3.54 16.40 -13.69
N ASP A 108 -3.10 16.86 -12.54
CA ASP A 108 -3.66 16.44 -11.24
C ASP A 108 -4.98 17.18 -10.98
N ILE A 109 -6.05 16.70 -11.63
CA ILE A 109 -7.39 17.31 -11.61
C ILE A 109 -8.06 17.12 -10.25
N SER A 110 -7.87 15.94 -9.66
CA SER A 110 -8.53 15.54 -8.41
C SER A 110 -7.75 15.92 -7.16
N GLY A 111 -6.47 16.29 -7.27
CA GLY A 111 -5.57 16.48 -6.13
C GLY A 111 -5.10 15.17 -5.51
N THR A 112 -5.43 14.03 -6.12
CA THR A 112 -5.06 12.70 -5.63
C THR A 112 -3.72 12.20 -6.20
N GLY A 113 -3.08 13.00 -7.06
CA GLY A 113 -1.81 12.68 -7.71
C GLY A 113 -1.96 11.75 -8.91
N ILE A 114 -3.17 11.49 -9.40
CA ILE A 114 -3.40 10.75 -10.65
C ILE A 114 -3.63 11.71 -11.81
N MET A 115 -3.03 11.40 -12.96
CA MET A 115 -3.23 12.14 -14.21
C MET A 115 -4.43 11.63 -15.02
N GLY A 116 -4.88 10.44 -14.74
CA GLY A 116 -5.95 9.74 -15.41
C GLY A 116 -5.96 8.26 -15.04
N TYR A 117 -6.75 7.47 -15.76
CA TYR A 117 -6.76 6.01 -15.58
C TYR A 117 -7.04 5.28 -16.89
N ILE A 118 -6.65 4.01 -16.94
CA ILE A 118 -6.88 3.12 -18.07
C ILE A 118 -7.95 2.11 -17.69
N THR A 119 -9.02 1.99 -18.49
CA THR A 119 -10.04 0.96 -18.34
C THR A 119 -9.85 -0.13 -19.38
N ILE A 120 -9.67 -1.37 -18.93
CA ILE A 120 -9.64 -2.55 -19.77
C ILE A 120 -10.92 -3.35 -19.53
N LYS A 121 -11.99 -3.01 -20.24
CA LYS A 121 -13.33 -3.57 -20.04
C LYS A 121 -13.36 -5.10 -20.11
N LYS A 122 -12.60 -5.70 -21.03
CA LYS A 122 -12.53 -7.16 -21.22
C LYS A 122 -12.00 -7.89 -19.98
N LEU A 123 -11.14 -7.23 -19.19
CA LEU A 123 -10.54 -7.79 -18.00
C LEU A 123 -11.21 -7.31 -16.71
N GLY A 124 -12.13 -6.34 -16.80
CA GLY A 124 -12.72 -5.68 -15.63
C GLY A 124 -11.69 -4.94 -14.77
N VAL A 125 -10.67 -4.37 -15.41
CA VAL A 125 -9.54 -3.72 -14.71
C VAL A 125 -9.55 -2.23 -15.00
N GLU A 126 -9.37 -1.43 -13.95
CA GLU A 126 -9.14 0.01 -14.00
C GLU A 126 -7.84 0.31 -13.26
N LEU A 127 -6.91 0.98 -13.94
CA LEU A 127 -5.57 1.27 -13.44
C LEU A 127 -5.30 2.76 -13.46
N PRO A 128 -5.07 3.41 -12.32
CA PRO A 128 -4.71 4.82 -12.26
C PRO A 128 -3.29 5.05 -12.80
N ILE A 129 -3.10 6.20 -13.44
CA ILE A 129 -1.81 6.66 -13.96
C ILE A 129 -1.32 7.76 -13.01
N TYR A 130 -0.22 7.48 -12.32
CA TYR A 130 0.41 8.41 -11.39
C TYR A 130 1.53 9.21 -12.04
N HIS A 131 1.92 10.35 -11.43
CA HIS A 131 3.02 11.21 -11.89
C HIS A 131 4.40 10.57 -11.77
N GLY A 132 4.55 9.50 -11.03
CA GLY A 132 5.82 8.82 -10.81
C GLY A 132 5.65 7.36 -10.50
N THR A 133 6.78 6.68 -10.37
CA THR A 133 6.84 5.25 -10.02
C THR A 133 7.10 5.01 -8.54
N ASP A 134 7.26 6.08 -7.76
CA ASP A 134 7.59 6.00 -6.34
C ASP A 134 6.41 5.46 -5.52
N GLU A 135 6.69 4.59 -4.56
CA GLU A 135 5.65 3.99 -3.69
C GLU A 135 4.88 5.05 -2.89
N GLY A 136 5.50 6.21 -2.61
CA GLY A 136 4.86 7.33 -1.94
C GLY A 136 3.61 7.88 -2.64
N TYR A 137 3.52 7.75 -3.96
CA TYR A 137 2.33 8.16 -4.71
C TYR A 137 1.18 7.14 -4.62
N ARG A 138 1.49 5.85 -4.37
CA ARG A 138 0.49 4.79 -4.26
C ARG A 138 -0.16 4.72 -2.88
N LEU A 139 0.52 5.24 -1.86
CA LEU A 139 0.19 5.04 -0.45
C LEU A 139 -0.11 6.36 0.27
N ARG A 140 -0.54 7.41 -0.44
CA ARG A 140 -0.96 8.65 0.24
C ARG A 140 -2.15 8.33 1.15
N PRO A 141 -2.01 8.49 2.49
CA PRO A 141 -3.06 8.12 3.45
C PRO A 141 -4.23 9.10 3.50
N ASP A 142 -4.16 10.19 2.76
CA ASP A 142 -5.07 11.34 2.76
C ASP A 142 -6.16 11.25 1.68
N ILE A 143 -6.24 10.10 0.99
CA ILE A 143 -7.27 9.84 -0.04
C ILE A 143 -8.32 8.86 0.47
#